data_c91b305221396bef2bea448ab53c3bb7
#
_entry.id   c91b305221396bef2bea448ab53c3bb7
#
_cell.length_a   1.000
_cell.length_b   1.000
_cell.length_c   1.000
_cell.angle_alpha   90.00
_cell.angle_beta   90.00
_cell.angle_gamma   90.00
#
_symmetry.space_group_name_H-M   'P 1'
#
loop_
_entity.id
_entity.type
_entity.pdbx_description
1 polymer ?
#
loop_
_entity_poly.entity_id
_entity_poly.type
_entity_poly.pdbx_seq_one_letter_code
_entity_poly.pdbx_strand_id
1 'polypeptide(L)'
;MKDLRRRFERFCLKNRGKGIPNLMLVIAIGNLAVFALSYIDPSNIVYSYLCFSRSAILRGQVWRLFSYIFTYLNDVRGAGLLLAAVSLFCYYQFGKILESYWGTFRFNLYYLTGLVLTDLAAMLLGAGADATALNLSLFLAVATIAPEAKVLLFFFIPIKMKYMAWVYLGFTVLNVFSSLQLASFLSFYWLLPVVPLLNYFLFFGSDVKNILPDALRYRQRKNYRTTTTNARPNPNWAGSYRSKSGEKPYRHKCTVCGRTDTDYPNLEFRYCSKCNGYYCYCIDHINNHVHITTPPEGAEKK
;
A
#
# COMPACT_ATOMS: atom_id res chain seq x y z
N MET A 1 0.43 -3.15 -20.00
CA MET A 1 0.73 -2.85 -18.59
C MET A 1 0.43 -4.00 -17.63
N LYS A 2 -0.70 -4.74 -17.75
CA LYS A 2 -1.05 -5.86 -16.83
C LYS A 2 -0.01 -7.01 -16.87
N ASP A 3 0.56 -7.34 -18.02
CA ASP A 3 1.53 -8.44 -18.15
C ASP A 3 2.90 -8.09 -17.57
N LEU A 4 3.36 -6.83 -17.71
CA LEU A 4 4.60 -6.37 -17.10
C LEU A 4 4.50 -6.43 -15.56
N ARG A 5 3.38 -6.01 -15.01
CA ARG A 5 3.10 -6.09 -13.56
C ARG A 5 3.11 -7.54 -13.07
N ARG A 6 2.47 -8.47 -13.79
CA ARG A 6 2.49 -9.89 -13.44
C ARG A 6 3.89 -10.51 -13.48
N ARG A 7 4.71 -10.10 -14.45
CA ARG A 7 6.13 -10.53 -14.53
C ARG A 7 6.93 -9.99 -13.36
N PHE A 8 6.73 -8.72 -13.01
CA PHE A 8 7.38 -8.08 -11.86
C PHE A 8 6.97 -8.73 -10.54
N GLU A 9 5.68 -8.99 -10.31
CA GLU A 9 5.19 -9.67 -9.11
C GLU A 9 5.77 -11.09 -8.99
N ARG A 10 5.82 -11.86 -10.08
CA ARG A 10 6.47 -13.19 -10.10
C ARG A 10 7.97 -13.11 -9.79
N PHE A 11 8.65 -12.11 -10.32
CA PHE A 11 10.07 -11.89 -10.03
C PHE A 11 10.29 -11.57 -8.55
N CYS A 12 9.49 -10.70 -7.95
CA CYS A 12 9.56 -10.39 -6.53
C CYS A 12 9.26 -11.62 -5.65
N LEU A 13 8.26 -12.43 -6.02
CA LEU A 13 7.92 -13.65 -5.29
C LEU A 13 9.05 -14.69 -5.36
N LYS A 14 9.68 -14.87 -6.53
CA LYS A 14 10.81 -15.80 -6.71
C LYS A 14 12.01 -15.43 -5.84
N ASN A 15 12.23 -14.12 -5.59
CA ASN A 15 13.36 -13.62 -4.83
C ASN A 15 12.99 -13.17 -3.41
N ARG A 16 11.85 -13.56 -2.87
CA ARG A 16 11.28 -13.05 -1.60
C ARG A 16 12.24 -13.14 -0.42
N GLY A 17 13.10 -14.15 -0.37
CA GLY A 17 14.08 -14.36 0.70
C GLY A 17 15.40 -13.61 0.50
N LYS A 18 15.58 -12.88 -0.64
CA LYS A 18 16.80 -12.12 -0.90
C LYS A 18 16.62 -10.67 -0.49
N GLY A 19 17.73 -10.00 -0.15
CA GLY A 19 17.74 -8.59 0.26
C GLY A 19 18.25 -8.42 1.69
N ILE A 20 18.32 -7.18 2.14
CA ILE A 20 18.75 -6.79 3.49
C ILE A 20 17.51 -6.81 4.39
N PRO A 21 17.39 -7.75 5.34
CA PRO A 21 16.27 -7.75 6.27
C PRO A 21 16.38 -6.55 7.21
N ASN A 22 15.22 -6.00 7.60
CA ASN A 22 15.13 -4.82 8.46
C ASN A 22 15.97 -3.62 7.96
N LEU A 23 15.97 -3.36 6.65
CA LEU A 23 16.73 -2.28 6.01
C LEU A 23 16.58 -0.94 6.75
N MET A 24 15.36 -0.59 7.17
CA MET A 24 15.12 0.67 7.89
C MET A 24 15.76 0.71 9.28
N LEU A 25 15.96 -0.44 9.92
CA LEU A 25 16.72 -0.49 11.16
C LEU A 25 18.21 -0.16 10.93
N VAL A 26 18.79 -0.70 9.86
CA VAL A 26 20.17 -0.41 9.46
C VAL A 26 20.33 1.09 9.16
N ILE A 27 19.38 1.68 8.45
CA ILE A 27 19.38 3.12 8.14
C ILE A 27 19.22 3.96 9.42
N ALA A 28 18.33 3.57 10.33
CA ALA A 28 18.13 4.27 11.59
C ALA A 28 19.39 4.25 12.48
N ILE A 29 20.03 3.08 12.62
CA ILE A 29 21.29 2.94 13.36
C ILE A 29 22.39 3.77 12.69
N GLY A 30 22.50 3.73 11.36
CA GLY A 30 23.46 4.56 10.62
C GLY A 30 23.26 6.06 10.84
N ASN A 31 22.02 6.54 10.85
CA ASN A 31 21.71 7.95 11.18
C ASN A 31 22.15 8.32 12.60
N LEU A 32 21.88 7.45 13.59
CA LEU A 32 22.31 7.68 14.96
C LEU A 32 23.84 7.69 15.08
N ALA A 33 24.53 6.79 14.38
CA ALA A 33 25.99 6.73 14.38
C ALA A 33 26.60 7.99 13.76
N VAL A 34 26.12 8.44 12.58
CA VAL A 34 26.59 9.67 11.94
C VAL A 34 26.29 10.89 12.80
N PHE A 35 25.11 10.94 13.42
CA PHE A 35 24.75 12.01 14.34
C PHE A 35 25.70 12.08 15.54
N ALA A 36 26.00 10.95 16.18
CA ALA A 36 26.93 10.86 17.30
C ALA A 36 28.36 11.32 16.89
N LEU A 37 28.84 10.89 15.72
CA LEU A 37 30.13 11.33 15.18
C LEU A 37 30.15 12.83 14.90
N SER A 38 29.08 13.38 14.35
CA SER A 38 28.98 14.82 14.06
C SER A 38 28.83 15.67 15.32
N TYR A 39 28.34 15.09 16.43
CA TYR A 39 28.29 15.76 17.72
C TYR A 39 29.70 15.91 18.34
N ILE A 40 30.57 14.93 18.09
CA ILE A 40 31.97 14.93 18.57
C ILE A 40 32.85 15.82 17.65
N ASP A 41 32.49 15.96 16.36
CA ASP A 41 33.21 16.74 15.37
C ASP A 41 32.56 18.11 15.12
N PRO A 42 33.02 19.20 15.79
CA PRO A 42 32.46 20.53 15.61
C PRO A 42 32.63 21.08 14.20
N SER A 43 33.59 20.54 13.45
CA SER A 43 33.93 20.97 12.07
C SER A 43 32.98 20.40 11.02
N ASN A 44 32.04 19.50 11.42
CA ASN A 44 31.10 18.81 10.51
C ASN A 44 31.79 18.10 9.35
N ILE A 45 33.03 17.64 9.52
CA ILE A 45 33.81 16.97 8.47
C ILE A 45 33.08 15.70 8.04
N VAL A 46 32.62 14.88 9.02
CA VAL A 46 31.89 13.64 8.74
C VAL A 46 30.67 13.89 7.88
N TYR A 47 29.86 14.89 8.24
CA TYR A 47 28.70 15.28 7.44
C TYR A 47 29.07 15.72 6.03
N SER A 48 30.08 16.57 5.89
CA SER A 48 30.54 17.09 4.60
C SER A 48 31.03 16.00 3.65
N TYR A 49 31.58 14.89 4.19
CA TYR A 49 31.98 13.72 3.40
C TYR A 49 30.84 12.81 3.00
N LEU A 50 29.76 12.77 3.77
CA LEU A 50 28.62 11.86 3.56
C LEU A 50 27.46 12.51 2.79
N CYS A 51 27.30 13.84 2.88
CA CYS A 51 26.19 14.55 2.21
C CYS A 51 26.31 14.45 0.68
N PHE A 52 25.17 14.50 0.01
CA PHE A 52 25.11 14.52 -1.44
C PHE A 52 25.78 15.79 -1.99
N SER A 53 26.68 15.62 -2.94
CA SER A 53 27.33 16.74 -3.64
C SER A 53 27.65 16.36 -5.08
N ARG A 54 26.92 16.98 -6.04
CA ARG A 54 27.12 16.74 -7.47
C ARG A 54 28.57 16.90 -7.91
N SER A 55 29.22 17.97 -7.47
CA SER A 55 30.60 18.27 -7.85
C SER A 55 31.60 17.25 -7.31
N ALA A 56 31.38 16.73 -6.13
CA ALA A 56 32.23 15.71 -5.52
C ALA A 56 31.99 14.32 -6.16
N ILE A 57 30.76 13.98 -6.49
CA ILE A 57 30.42 12.74 -7.20
C ILE A 57 31.09 12.71 -8.57
N LEU A 58 31.03 13.81 -9.33
CA LEU A 58 31.68 13.92 -10.63
C LEU A 58 33.23 13.85 -10.54
N ARG A 59 33.81 14.12 -9.36
CA ARG A 59 35.24 13.92 -9.06
C ARG A 59 35.59 12.50 -8.57
N GLY A 60 34.63 11.56 -8.62
CA GLY A 60 34.85 10.16 -8.27
C GLY A 60 34.38 9.75 -6.87
N GLN A 61 33.78 10.65 -6.07
CA GLN A 61 33.28 10.31 -4.73
C GLN A 61 31.87 9.66 -4.81
N VAL A 62 31.80 8.47 -5.43
CA VAL A 62 30.55 7.77 -5.74
C VAL A 62 29.78 7.28 -4.50
N TRP A 63 30.46 7.10 -3.36
CA TRP A 63 29.79 6.69 -2.11
C TRP A 63 28.72 7.67 -1.65
N ARG A 64 28.81 8.95 -2.06
CA ARG A 64 27.85 10.00 -1.75
C ARG A 64 26.45 9.74 -2.32
N LEU A 65 26.33 8.86 -3.33
CA LEU A 65 25.03 8.41 -3.85
C LEU A 65 24.24 7.59 -2.83
N PHE A 66 24.91 6.96 -1.87
CA PHE A 66 24.27 6.12 -0.87
C PHE A 66 24.40 6.68 0.55
N SER A 67 25.46 7.42 0.85
CA SER A 67 25.77 7.83 2.22
C SER A 67 24.88 8.92 2.76
N TYR A 68 24.30 9.76 1.91
CA TYR A 68 23.43 10.85 2.36
C TYR A 68 22.16 10.38 3.08
N ILE A 69 21.73 9.13 2.90
CA ILE A 69 20.58 8.57 3.63
C ILE A 69 20.84 8.48 5.14
N PHE A 70 22.11 8.53 5.56
CA PHE A 70 22.51 8.50 6.96
C PHE A 70 22.71 9.89 7.58
N THR A 71 22.46 10.96 6.83
CA THR A 71 22.70 12.35 7.29
C THR A 71 21.44 13.08 7.74
N TYR A 72 20.29 12.40 7.85
CA TYR A 72 18.99 12.99 8.17
C TYR A 72 18.94 13.80 9.46
N LEU A 73 19.67 13.38 10.51
CA LEU A 73 19.65 14.03 11.82
C LEU A 73 20.64 15.21 11.95
N ASN A 74 21.52 15.44 11.00
CA ASN A 74 22.70 16.29 11.17
C ASN A 74 22.41 17.78 11.26
N ASP A 75 21.37 18.26 10.56
CA ASP A 75 21.01 19.69 10.54
C ASP A 75 20.07 20.09 11.68
N VAL A 76 19.77 19.15 12.59
CA VAL A 76 18.75 19.34 13.63
C VAL A 76 19.41 19.58 14.97
N ARG A 77 19.17 20.75 15.57
CA ARG A 77 19.70 21.14 16.87
C ARG A 77 18.58 21.57 17.84
N GLY A 78 18.85 21.51 19.14
CA GLY A 78 17.92 21.95 20.18
C GLY A 78 16.63 21.13 20.21
N ALA A 79 15.47 21.80 20.37
CA ALA A 79 14.16 21.17 20.46
C ALA A 79 13.78 20.38 19.20
N GLY A 80 14.35 20.70 18.04
CA GLY A 80 14.16 19.96 16.79
C GLY A 80 14.69 18.54 16.83
N LEU A 81 15.70 18.25 17.67
CA LEU A 81 16.29 16.93 17.80
C LEU A 81 15.29 15.87 18.27
N LEU A 82 14.42 16.23 19.24
CA LEU A 82 13.37 15.32 19.70
C LEU A 82 12.41 14.98 18.56
N LEU A 83 11.98 15.99 17.79
CA LEU A 83 11.09 15.79 16.65
C LEU A 83 11.75 14.93 15.55
N ALA A 84 13.03 15.15 15.27
CA ALA A 84 13.76 14.37 14.30
C ALA A 84 13.96 12.91 14.75
N ALA A 85 14.24 12.67 16.04
CA ALA A 85 14.32 11.33 16.60
C ALA A 85 12.98 10.60 16.50
N VAL A 86 11.87 11.28 16.82
CA VAL A 86 10.52 10.74 16.65
C VAL A 86 10.22 10.43 15.17
N SER A 87 10.59 11.34 14.28
CA SER A 87 10.42 11.12 12.83
C SER A 87 11.21 9.89 12.36
N LEU A 88 12.44 9.72 12.81
CA LEU A 88 13.27 8.55 12.49
C LEU A 88 12.64 7.25 12.99
N PHE A 89 12.10 7.28 14.21
CA PHE A 89 11.33 6.15 14.75
C PHE A 89 10.08 5.85 13.93
N CYS A 90 9.33 6.86 13.51
CA CYS A 90 8.18 6.70 12.64
C CYS A 90 8.58 6.07 11.30
N TYR A 91 9.67 6.53 10.68
CA TYR A 91 10.15 5.96 9.41
C TYR A 91 10.61 4.51 9.56
N TYR A 92 11.25 4.17 10.67
CA TYR A 92 11.55 2.78 11.00
C TYR A 92 10.28 1.92 11.07
N GLN A 93 9.25 2.39 11.75
CA GLN A 93 7.96 1.68 11.85
C GLN A 93 7.28 1.55 10.48
N PHE A 94 7.30 2.61 9.66
CA PHE A 94 6.75 2.56 8.30
C PHE A 94 7.47 1.54 7.43
N GLY A 95 8.79 1.49 7.50
CA GLY A 95 9.57 0.48 6.79
C GLY A 95 9.24 -0.93 7.24
N LYS A 96 9.11 -1.15 8.56
CA LYS A 96 8.72 -2.45 9.12
C LYS A 96 7.32 -2.90 8.64
N ILE A 97 6.35 -1.98 8.59
CA ILE A 97 5.01 -2.26 8.05
C ILE A 97 5.09 -2.65 6.58
N LEU A 98 5.82 -1.89 5.77
CA LEU A 98 5.98 -2.17 4.33
C LEU A 98 6.71 -3.49 4.09
N GLU A 99 7.78 -3.76 4.83
CA GLU A 99 8.55 -4.99 4.73
C GLU A 99 7.71 -6.22 5.13
N SER A 100 6.89 -6.11 6.19
CA SER A 100 5.99 -7.19 6.60
C SER A 100 4.89 -7.47 5.56
N TYR A 101 4.42 -6.43 4.88
CA TYR A 101 3.35 -6.54 3.88
C TYR A 101 3.86 -7.06 2.52
N TRP A 102 5.03 -6.59 2.06
CA TRP A 102 5.58 -6.91 0.74
C TRP A 102 6.65 -7.98 0.75
N GLY A 103 7.28 -8.23 1.89
CA GLY A 103 8.49 -9.01 2.04
C GLY A 103 9.75 -8.17 1.76
N THR A 104 10.88 -8.66 2.27
CA THR A 104 12.18 -7.96 2.27
C THR A 104 12.63 -7.53 0.88
N PHE A 105 12.58 -8.41 -0.11
CA PHE A 105 13.08 -8.12 -1.45
C PHE A 105 12.35 -6.97 -2.13
N ARG A 106 11.01 -6.98 -2.10
CA ARG A 106 10.19 -5.95 -2.76
C ARG A 106 10.33 -4.61 -2.05
N PHE A 107 10.44 -4.62 -0.71
CA PHE A 107 10.68 -3.42 0.07
C PHE A 107 12.05 -2.81 -0.26
N ASN A 108 13.12 -3.62 -0.29
CA ASN A 108 14.45 -3.15 -0.65
C ASN A 108 14.49 -2.57 -2.07
N LEU A 109 13.80 -3.20 -3.02
CA LEU A 109 13.69 -2.71 -4.38
C LEU A 109 12.95 -1.36 -4.45
N TYR A 110 11.87 -1.20 -3.67
CA TYR A 110 11.16 0.08 -3.54
C TYR A 110 12.07 1.19 -3.03
N TYR A 111 12.83 0.90 -1.97
CA TYR A 111 13.75 1.87 -1.38
C TYR A 111 14.90 2.23 -2.34
N LEU A 112 15.48 1.22 -3.00
CA LEU A 112 16.54 1.40 -3.98
C LEU A 112 16.07 2.21 -5.21
N THR A 113 14.89 1.94 -5.73
CA THR A 113 14.34 2.73 -6.85
C THR A 113 14.08 4.17 -6.46
N GLY A 114 13.59 4.42 -5.24
CA GLY A 114 13.43 5.76 -4.70
C GLY A 114 14.77 6.50 -4.60
N LEU A 115 15.80 5.82 -4.09
CA LEU A 115 17.15 6.37 -4.00
C LEU A 115 17.68 6.74 -5.39
N VAL A 116 17.64 5.84 -6.35
CA VAL A 116 18.09 6.09 -7.73
C VAL A 116 17.34 7.26 -8.39
N LEU A 117 16.02 7.34 -8.19
CA LEU A 117 15.23 8.45 -8.72
C LEU A 117 15.61 9.79 -8.09
N THR A 118 15.87 9.81 -6.78
CA THR A 118 16.31 11.02 -6.08
C THR A 118 17.68 11.45 -6.55
N ASP A 119 18.62 10.51 -6.69
CA ASP A 119 19.97 10.77 -7.21
C ASP A 119 19.95 11.31 -8.63
N LEU A 120 19.18 10.67 -9.52
CA LEU A 120 19.03 11.14 -10.90
C LEU A 120 18.46 12.56 -10.96
N ALA A 121 17.41 12.83 -10.18
CA ALA A 121 16.82 14.16 -10.12
C ALA A 121 17.83 15.19 -9.59
N ALA A 122 18.53 14.91 -8.49
CA ALA A 122 19.50 15.79 -7.90
C ALA A 122 20.71 16.04 -8.83
N MET A 123 21.18 15.00 -9.53
CA MET A 123 22.26 15.12 -10.50
C MET A 123 21.86 15.94 -11.72
N LEU A 124 20.66 15.75 -12.25
CA LEU A 124 20.15 16.48 -13.42
C LEU A 124 19.88 17.95 -13.09
N LEU A 125 19.25 18.19 -11.94
CA LEU A 125 18.83 19.53 -11.54
C LEU A 125 19.96 20.35 -10.87
N GLY A 126 21.07 19.71 -10.49
CA GLY A 126 22.13 20.36 -9.74
C GLY A 126 21.76 20.69 -8.29
N ALA A 127 20.76 20.01 -7.75
CA ALA A 127 20.23 20.20 -6.40
C ALA A 127 20.92 19.27 -5.38
N GLY A 128 20.72 19.53 -4.10
CA GLY A 128 21.04 18.58 -3.04
C GLY A 128 20.03 17.43 -3.00
N ALA A 129 20.47 16.24 -2.60
CA ALA A 129 19.59 15.13 -2.26
C ALA A 129 19.61 14.91 -0.75
N ASP A 130 18.46 14.62 -0.17
CA ASP A 130 18.30 14.25 1.21
C ASP A 130 17.36 13.03 1.37
N ALA A 131 17.33 12.44 2.54
CA ALA A 131 16.47 11.30 2.84
C ALA A 131 14.97 11.67 2.92
N THR A 132 14.61 12.94 2.95
CA THR A 132 13.24 13.41 3.12
C THR A 132 12.33 12.91 2.01
N ALA A 133 12.81 12.98 0.74
CA ALA A 133 12.07 12.49 -0.41
C ALA A 133 11.75 10.99 -0.32
N LEU A 134 12.72 10.18 0.11
CA LEU A 134 12.55 8.74 0.33
C LEU A 134 11.55 8.47 1.46
N ASN A 135 11.70 9.13 2.58
CA ASN A 135 10.87 8.97 3.76
C ASN A 135 9.41 9.38 3.50
N LEU A 136 9.20 10.41 2.69
CA LEU A 136 7.86 10.83 2.26
C LEU A 136 7.19 9.80 1.33
N SER A 137 7.96 9.18 0.43
CA SER A 137 7.43 8.10 -0.41
C SER A 137 7.01 6.89 0.43
N LEU A 138 7.79 6.53 1.47
CA LEU A 138 7.45 5.49 2.44
C LEU A 138 6.14 5.81 3.18
N PHE A 139 6.00 7.04 3.64
CA PHE A 139 4.79 7.50 4.31
C PHE A 139 3.54 7.33 3.43
N LEU A 140 3.59 7.76 2.17
CA LEU A 140 2.49 7.59 1.22
C LEU A 140 2.16 6.12 0.96
N ALA A 141 3.20 5.26 0.87
CA ALA A 141 3.05 3.83 0.71
C ALA A 141 2.29 3.19 1.88
N VAL A 142 2.65 3.53 3.13
CA VAL A 142 1.95 3.06 4.33
C VAL A 142 0.52 3.59 4.40
N ALA A 143 0.31 4.87 4.05
CA ALA A 143 -1.03 5.46 4.01
C ALA A 143 -1.97 4.76 3.01
N THR A 144 -1.42 4.17 1.95
CA THR A 144 -2.19 3.36 0.98
C THR A 144 -2.55 1.99 1.51
N ILE A 145 -1.60 1.33 2.20
CA ILE A 145 -1.79 -0.02 2.73
C ILE A 145 -2.70 0.01 3.96
N ALA A 146 -2.48 0.97 4.87
CA ALA A 146 -3.18 1.08 6.14
C ALA A 146 -3.80 2.48 6.34
N PRO A 147 -4.81 2.87 5.51
CA PRO A 147 -5.37 4.22 5.52
C PRO A 147 -6.08 4.58 6.84
N GLU A 148 -6.61 3.59 7.54
CA GLU A 148 -7.32 3.74 8.82
C GLU A 148 -6.39 3.67 10.03
N ALA A 149 -5.11 3.33 9.83
CA ALA A 149 -4.13 3.35 10.91
C ALA A 149 -4.03 4.76 11.49
N LYS A 150 -3.97 4.85 12.82
CA LYS A 150 -3.86 6.11 13.55
C LYS A 150 -2.40 6.34 13.93
N VAL A 151 -1.89 7.52 13.61
CA VAL A 151 -0.59 8.01 14.07
C VAL A 151 -0.85 9.10 15.09
N LEU A 152 -0.14 9.05 16.21
CA LEU A 152 -0.24 10.08 17.24
C LEU A 152 0.60 11.30 16.83
N LEU A 153 -0.07 12.34 16.33
CA LEU A 153 0.58 13.61 16.06
C LEU A 153 0.87 14.29 17.41
N PHE A 154 2.13 14.72 17.60
CA PHE A 154 2.60 15.30 18.88
C PHE A 154 2.27 14.44 20.13
N PHE A 155 2.19 13.10 19.98
CA PHE A 155 1.85 12.12 21.02
C PHE A 155 0.42 12.20 21.60
N PHE A 156 -0.37 13.18 21.23
CA PHE A 156 -1.70 13.39 21.82
C PHE A 156 -2.85 13.24 20.83
N ILE A 157 -2.65 13.58 19.56
CA ILE A 157 -3.75 13.66 18.58
C ILE A 157 -3.71 12.44 17.65
N PRO A 158 -4.63 11.47 17.79
CA PRO A 158 -4.70 10.32 16.89
C PRO A 158 -5.29 10.73 15.53
N ILE A 159 -4.45 10.91 14.53
CA ILE A 159 -4.87 11.23 13.16
C ILE A 159 -4.74 9.99 12.28
N LYS A 160 -5.75 9.73 11.44
CA LYS A 160 -5.69 8.64 10.47
C LYS A 160 -4.70 8.96 9.35
N MET A 161 -3.92 7.98 8.94
CA MET A 161 -2.89 8.10 7.90
C MET A 161 -3.41 8.72 6.60
N LYS A 162 -4.64 8.41 6.20
CA LYS A 162 -5.26 8.96 4.99
C LYS A 162 -5.37 10.48 5.00
N TYR A 163 -5.68 11.11 6.13
CA TYR A 163 -5.78 12.57 6.22
C TYR A 163 -4.41 13.24 6.16
N MET A 164 -3.41 12.65 6.83
CA MET A 164 -2.04 13.13 6.75
C MET A 164 -1.48 13.06 5.32
N ALA A 165 -1.81 11.99 4.57
CA ALA A 165 -1.43 11.87 3.16
C ALA A 165 -2.03 12.99 2.30
N TRP A 166 -3.30 13.37 2.52
CA TRP A 166 -3.92 14.49 1.83
C TRP A 166 -3.29 15.83 2.17
N VAL A 167 -2.99 16.06 3.46
CA VAL A 167 -2.26 17.27 3.92
C VAL A 167 -0.90 17.34 3.22
N TYR A 168 -0.16 16.23 3.17
CA TYR A 168 1.13 16.17 2.48
C TYR A 168 1.00 16.47 0.98
N LEU A 169 0.02 15.89 0.30
CA LEU A 169 -0.22 16.17 -1.13
C LEU A 169 -0.56 17.64 -1.34
N GLY A 170 -1.37 18.24 -0.47
CA GLY A 170 -1.66 19.68 -0.51
C GLY A 170 -0.40 20.53 -0.35
N PHE A 171 0.46 20.24 0.63
CA PHE A 171 1.75 20.92 0.81
C PHE A 171 2.68 20.75 -0.41
N THR A 172 2.71 19.57 -1.02
CA THR A 172 3.50 19.33 -2.24
C THR A 172 3.04 20.21 -3.38
N VAL A 173 1.72 20.34 -3.59
CA VAL A 173 1.15 21.23 -4.61
C VAL A 173 1.51 22.68 -4.33
N LEU A 174 1.40 23.13 -3.08
CA LEU A 174 1.77 24.49 -2.68
C LEU A 174 3.26 24.75 -2.90
N ASN A 175 4.14 23.81 -2.56
CA ASN A 175 5.58 23.93 -2.78
C ASN A 175 5.93 24.01 -4.26
N VAL A 176 5.31 23.18 -5.12
CA VAL A 176 5.47 23.25 -6.57
C VAL A 176 5.04 24.61 -7.09
N PHE A 177 3.87 25.11 -6.65
CA PHE A 177 3.36 26.40 -7.07
C PHE A 177 4.26 27.56 -6.63
N SER A 178 4.73 27.55 -5.38
CA SER A 178 5.67 28.56 -4.87
C SER A 178 7.01 28.54 -5.60
N SER A 179 7.52 27.35 -5.91
CA SER A 179 8.77 27.19 -6.66
C SER A 179 8.65 27.70 -8.10
N LEU A 180 7.49 27.57 -8.71
CA LEU A 180 7.20 28.11 -10.05
C LEU A 180 7.18 29.65 -10.07
N GLN A 181 6.77 30.28 -8.96
CA GLN A 181 6.73 31.76 -8.86
C GLN A 181 8.09 32.38 -8.56
N LEU A 182 8.90 31.74 -7.68
CA LEU A 182 10.20 32.26 -7.25
C LEU A 182 11.35 31.95 -8.21
N ALA A 183 11.32 30.79 -8.86
CA ALA A 183 12.35 30.36 -9.79
C ALA A 183 11.89 30.69 -11.22
N SER A 184 12.76 31.33 -12.02
CA SER A 184 12.56 31.41 -13.45
C SER A 184 12.17 30.01 -13.95
N PHE A 185 11.18 29.92 -14.81
CA PHE A 185 10.65 28.66 -15.37
C PHE A 185 11.73 27.71 -15.94
N LEU A 186 12.92 28.23 -16.16
CA LEU A 186 14.14 27.56 -16.62
C LEU A 186 14.87 26.75 -15.52
N SER A 187 14.63 27.00 -14.23
CA SER A 187 15.25 26.22 -13.15
C SER A 187 14.30 25.14 -12.71
N PHE A 188 14.39 23.96 -13.26
CA PHE A 188 13.55 22.79 -12.99
C PHE A 188 13.50 22.31 -11.53
N TYR A 189 13.93 23.12 -10.55
CA TYR A 189 13.90 22.79 -9.11
C TYR A 189 12.51 22.47 -8.55
N TRP A 190 11.44 22.97 -9.19
CA TRP A 190 10.07 22.65 -8.86
C TRP A 190 9.70 21.17 -9.05
N LEU A 191 10.54 20.39 -9.78
CA LEU A 191 10.37 18.96 -9.94
C LEU A 191 10.80 18.14 -8.71
N LEU A 192 11.66 18.66 -7.84
CA LEU A 192 12.15 17.92 -6.66
C LEU A 192 11.05 17.39 -5.75
N PRO A 193 10.03 18.18 -5.37
CA PRO A 193 8.94 17.69 -4.54
C PRO A 193 8.09 16.58 -5.21
N VAL A 194 8.20 16.42 -6.54
CA VAL A 194 7.44 15.41 -7.31
C VAL A 194 8.14 14.05 -7.32
N VAL A 195 9.45 13.99 -7.04
CA VAL A 195 10.23 12.75 -7.08
C VAL A 195 9.68 11.66 -6.14
N PRO A 196 9.31 11.95 -4.86
CA PRO A 196 8.69 10.98 -4.00
C PRO A 196 7.39 10.40 -4.55
N LEU A 197 6.60 11.26 -5.23
CA LEU A 197 5.34 10.84 -5.87
C LEU A 197 5.60 9.91 -7.05
N LEU A 198 6.64 10.15 -7.86
CA LEU A 198 7.01 9.25 -8.96
C LEU A 198 7.36 7.86 -8.44
N ASN A 199 8.21 7.75 -7.41
CA ASN A 199 8.55 6.49 -6.78
C ASN A 199 7.30 5.78 -6.24
N TYR A 200 6.44 6.50 -5.56
CA TYR A 200 5.17 5.98 -5.05
C TYR A 200 4.27 5.45 -6.18
N PHE A 201 4.07 6.22 -7.26
CA PHE A 201 3.21 5.81 -8.36
C PHE A 201 3.73 4.60 -9.14
N LEU A 202 5.05 4.41 -9.24
CA LEU A 202 5.63 3.22 -9.87
C LEU A 202 5.14 1.92 -9.21
N PHE A 203 5.01 1.90 -7.89
CA PHE A 203 4.63 0.71 -7.13
C PHE A 203 3.15 0.65 -6.78
N PHE A 204 2.52 1.78 -6.54
CA PHE A 204 1.14 1.90 -6.03
C PHE A 204 0.14 2.50 -6.99
N GLY A 205 0.50 2.81 -8.23
CA GLY A 205 -0.38 3.52 -9.17
C GLY A 205 -1.78 2.92 -9.34
N SER A 206 -1.95 1.60 -9.12
CA SER A 206 -3.25 0.92 -9.15
C SER A 206 -3.99 0.97 -7.81
N ASP A 207 -3.28 1.20 -6.69
CA ASP A 207 -3.81 1.07 -5.33
C ASP A 207 -4.13 2.43 -4.68
N VAL A 208 -3.86 3.53 -5.40
CA VAL A 208 -4.17 4.92 -5.00
C VAL A 208 -5.63 5.09 -4.56
N LYS A 209 -6.53 4.28 -5.10
CA LYS A 209 -7.96 4.26 -4.71
C LYS A 209 -8.19 4.07 -3.20
N ASN A 210 -7.22 3.47 -2.50
CA ASN A 210 -7.33 3.23 -1.07
C ASN A 210 -7.16 4.50 -0.21
N ILE A 211 -6.51 5.53 -0.75
CA ILE A 211 -6.35 6.84 -0.08
C ILE A 211 -7.56 7.77 -0.35
N LEU A 212 -8.35 7.47 -1.40
CA LEU A 212 -9.49 8.33 -1.75
C LEU A 212 -10.50 8.44 -0.60
N PRO A 213 -11.04 9.65 -0.33
CA PRO A 213 -12.10 9.85 0.64
C PRO A 213 -13.30 8.93 0.35
N ASP A 214 -13.96 8.47 1.42
CA ASP A 214 -15.08 7.51 1.32
C ASP A 214 -16.23 8.04 0.43
N ALA A 215 -16.42 9.37 0.37
CA ALA A 215 -17.40 10.01 -0.50
C ALA A 215 -17.14 9.73 -2.01
N LEU A 216 -15.87 9.78 -2.43
CA LEU A 216 -15.49 9.46 -3.81
C LEU A 216 -15.55 7.96 -4.10
N ARG A 217 -15.22 7.11 -3.11
CA ARG A 217 -15.39 5.65 -3.21
C ARG A 217 -16.85 5.26 -3.36
N TYR A 218 -17.74 5.90 -2.60
CA TYR A 218 -19.19 5.65 -2.68
C TYR A 218 -19.73 6.00 -4.07
N ARG A 219 -19.31 7.14 -4.65
CA ARG A 219 -19.69 7.53 -6.00
C ARG A 219 -19.25 6.52 -7.07
N GLN A 220 -18.03 5.98 -6.94
CA GLN A 220 -17.57 4.93 -7.87
C GLN A 220 -18.35 3.62 -7.71
N ARG A 221 -18.66 3.20 -6.47
CA ARG A 221 -19.49 2.02 -6.22
C ARG A 221 -20.91 2.19 -6.74
N LYS A 222 -21.49 3.39 -6.62
CA LYS A 222 -22.83 3.69 -7.15
C LYS A 222 -22.83 3.60 -8.68
N ASN A 223 -21.82 4.12 -9.35
CA ASN A 223 -21.71 4.02 -10.82
C ASN A 223 -21.52 2.57 -11.28
N TYR A 224 -20.71 1.76 -10.57
CA TYR A 224 -20.57 0.34 -10.87
C TYR A 224 -21.88 -0.43 -10.67
N ARG A 225 -22.61 -0.13 -9.60
CA ARG A 225 -23.89 -0.77 -9.30
C ARG A 225 -24.99 -0.40 -10.34
N THR A 226 -24.97 0.85 -10.84
CA THR A 226 -25.89 1.29 -11.89
C THR A 226 -25.57 0.62 -13.24
N THR A 227 -24.29 0.39 -13.52
CA THR A 227 -23.88 -0.28 -14.77
C THR A 227 -24.22 -1.78 -14.73
N THR A 228 -24.18 -2.42 -13.55
CA THR A 228 -24.54 -3.84 -13.40
C THR A 228 -26.05 -4.07 -13.34
N THR A 229 -26.83 -3.10 -12.83
CA THR A 229 -28.31 -3.20 -12.84
C THR A 229 -28.90 -3.01 -14.21
N ASN A 230 -28.19 -2.33 -15.14
CA ASN A 230 -28.59 -2.20 -16.55
C ASN A 230 -28.03 -3.33 -17.43
N ALA A 231 -27.18 -4.21 -16.91
CA ALA A 231 -26.86 -5.44 -17.60
C ALA A 231 -28.14 -6.28 -17.70
N ARG A 232 -28.66 -6.43 -18.91
CA ARG A 232 -29.80 -7.33 -19.17
C ARG A 232 -29.50 -8.68 -18.53
N PRO A 233 -30.42 -9.23 -17.71
CA PRO A 233 -30.22 -10.56 -17.16
C PRO A 233 -29.90 -11.51 -18.34
N ASN A 234 -28.82 -12.24 -18.23
CA ASN A 234 -28.47 -13.24 -19.25
C ASN A 234 -29.66 -14.19 -19.36
N PRO A 235 -30.39 -14.25 -20.49
CA PRO A 235 -31.58 -15.06 -20.62
C PRO A 235 -31.29 -16.56 -20.42
N ASN A 236 -30.05 -16.99 -20.60
CA ASN A 236 -29.64 -18.36 -20.33
C ASN A 236 -29.47 -18.69 -18.83
N TRP A 237 -29.34 -17.68 -17.94
CA TRP A 237 -29.26 -17.89 -16.50
C TRP A 237 -30.62 -18.17 -15.86
N ALA A 238 -31.68 -17.58 -16.40
CA ALA A 238 -33.05 -17.83 -15.96
C ALA A 238 -33.59 -19.21 -16.41
N GLY A 239 -32.94 -19.86 -17.38
CA GLY A 239 -33.34 -21.16 -17.92
C GLY A 239 -32.88 -22.38 -17.11
N SER A 240 -31.91 -22.21 -16.23
CA SER A 240 -31.25 -23.32 -15.52
C SER A 240 -32.08 -23.91 -14.35
N TYR A 241 -33.11 -23.21 -13.88
CA TYR A 241 -33.93 -23.62 -12.73
C TYR A 241 -35.45 -23.53 -12.99
N ARG A 242 -35.86 -23.75 -14.23
CA ARG A 242 -37.29 -23.89 -14.52
C ARG A 242 -37.70 -25.34 -14.13
N SER A 243 -38.27 -25.49 -12.93
CA SER A 243 -38.96 -26.72 -12.57
C SER A 243 -40.04 -27.04 -13.60
N LYS A 244 -40.07 -28.28 -14.08
CA LYS A 244 -41.12 -28.78 -14.99
C LYS A 244 -42.52 -28.78 -14.36
N SER A 245 -42.64 -28.41 -13.07
CA SER A 245 -43.87 -28.50 -12.25
C SER A 245 -44.51 -27.16 -11.91
N GLY A 246 -44.12 -26.02 -12.54
CA GLY A 246 -44.75 -24.73 -12.27
C GLY A 246 -44.42 -24.07 -10.95
N GLU A 247 -43.49 -24.63 -10.17
CA GLU A 247 -43.02 -24.06 -8.91
C GLU A 247 -42.18 -22.81 -9.15
N LYS A 248 -42.26 -21.83 -8.23
CA LYS A 248 -41.43 -20.61 -8.28
C LYS A 248 -39.95 -20.98 -8.24
N PRO A 249 -39.10 -20.32 -9.05
CA PRO A 249 -37.65 -20.58 -9.05
C PRO A 249 -37.07 -20.24 -7.67
N TYR A 250 -36.31 -21.16 -7.09
CA TYR A 250 -35.62 -21.03 -5.81
C TYR A 250 -34.11 -21.24 -5.96
N ARG A 251 -33.31 -20.64 -5.08
CA ARG A 251 -31.87 -20.87 -4.99
C ARG A 251 -31.51 -21.91 -3.95
N HIS A 252 -32.26 -21.93 -2.86
CA HIS A 252 -32.03 -22.80 -1.73
C HIS A 252 -33.32 -23.52 -1.36
N LYS A 253 -33.26 -24.85 -1.20
CA LYS A 253 -34.36 -25.66 -0.75
C LYS A 253 -33.87 -26.56 0.39
N CYS A 254 -34.57 -26.57 1.51
CA CYS A 254 -34.25 -27.44 2.63
C CYS A 254 -34.49 -28.88 2.27
N THR A 255 -33.50 -29.75 2.45
CA THR A 255 -33.59 -31.17 2.14
C THR A 255 -34.58 -31.92 3.06
N VAL A 256 -34.82 -31.45 4.29
CA VAL A 256 -35.72 -32.07 5.26
C VAL A 256 -37.16 -31.63 5.08
N CYS A 257 -37.43 -30.32 5.09
CA CYS A 257 -38.82 -29.80 5.10
C CYS A 257 -39.28 -29.22 3.77
N GLY A 258 -38.43 -29.17 2.75
CA GLY A 258 -38.77 -28.67 1.42
C GLY A 258 -38.98 -27.17 1.29
N ARG A 259 -38.87 -26.36 2.37
CA ARG A 259 -39.00 -24.91 2.35
C ARG A 259 -37.95 -24.31 1.42
N THR A 260 -38.34 -23.26 0.68
CA THR A 260 -37.46 -22.56 -0.27
C THR A 260 -37.21 -21.13 0.17
N ASP A 261 -36.11 -20.56 -0.30
CA ASP A 261 -35.77 -19.16 -0.07
C ASP A 261 -36.71 -18.18 -0.76
N THR A 262 -37.48 -18.64 -1.75
CA THR A 262 -38.48 -17.86 -2.45
C THR A 262 -39.77 -17.73 -1.66
N ASP A 263 -40.18 -18.80 -0.97
CA ASP A 263 -41.39 -18.82 -0.16
C ASP A 263 -41.15 -18.23 1.24
N TYR A 264 -39.93 -18.35 1.76
CA TYR A 264 -39.49 -17.85 3.07
C TYR A 264 -38.27 -16.98 2.96
N PRO A 265 -38.36 -15.72 2.47
CA PRO A 265 -37.23 -14.85 2.17
C PRO A 265 -36.40 -14.42 3.39
N ASN A 266 -36.96 -14.54 4.60
CA ASN A 266 -36.29 -14.23 5.87
C ASN A 266 -35.67 -15.44 6.55
N LEU A 267 -35.81 -16.65 5.96
CA LEU A 267 -35.26 -17.88 6.53
C LEU A 267 -33.84 -18.10 6.03
N GLU A 268 -32.90 -18.31 6.95
CA GLU A 268 -31.52 -18.63 6.59
C GLU A 268 -31.40 -20.08 6.12
N PHE A 269 -30.63 -20.28 5.05
CA PHE A 269 -30.30 -21.60 4.50
C PHE A 269 -28.76 -21.79 4.52
N ARG A 270 -28.34 -22.99 4.97
CA ARG A 270 -26.91 -23.33 5.05
C ARG A 270 -26.67 -24.74 4.51
N TYR A 271 -25.46 -24.99 4.03
CA TYR A 271 -25.01 -26.30 3.58
C TYR A 271 -24.31 -27.03 4.71
N CYS A 272 -24.58 -28.32 4.84
CA CYS A 272 -23.94 -29.16 5.85
C CYS A 272 -22.56 -29.63 5.34
N SER A 273 -21.50 -29.34 6.10
CA SER A 273 -20.14 -29.76 5.76
C SER A 273 -19.86 -31.26 6.07
N LYS A 274 -20.72 -31.91 6.83
CA LYS A 274 -20.59 -33.34 7.21
C LYS A 274 -21.32 -34.27 6.26
N CYS A 275 -22.26 -33.76 5.44
CA CYS A 275 -22.93 -34.55 4.44
C CYS A 275 -22.06 -34.74 3.21
N ASN A 276 -22.06 -35.93 2.62
CA ASN A 276 -21.33 -36.21 1.39
C ASN A 276 -22.14 -35.72 0.18
N GLY A 277 -21.99 -34.44 -0.20
CA GLY A 277 -22.68 -33.74 -1.29
C GLY A 277 -23.14 -32.34 -0.89
N TYR A 278 -23.80 -31.65 -1.83
CA TYR A 278 -24.30 -30.28 -1.63
C TYR A 278 -25.76 -30.28 -1.12
N TYR A 279 -25.96 -30.66 0.14
CA TYR A 279 -27.29 -30.67 0.77
C TYR A 279 -27.51 -29.39 1.56
N CYS A 280 -28.59 -28.67 1.22
CA CYS A 280 -28.99 -27.41 1.83
C CYS A 280 -30.08 -27.64 2.90
N TYR A 281 -29.96 -26.94 4.02
CA TYR A 281 -30.87 -27.03 5.15
C TYR A 281 -31.26 -25.65 5.64
N CYS A 282 -32.48 -25.45 6.08
CA CYS A 282 -32.88 -24.23 6.78
C CYS A 282 -32.30 -24.20 8.20
N ILE A 283 -32.34 -23.07 8.85
CA ILE A 283 -31.78 -22.85 10.18
C ILE A 283 -32.33 -23.85 11.23
N ASP A 284 -33.59 -24.26 11.09
CA ASP A 284 -34.23 -25.20 12.00
C ASP A 284 -33.68 -26.64 11.85
N HIS A 285 -33.20 -27.00 10.65
CA HIS A 285 -32.78 -28.34 10.30
C HIS A 285 -31.27 -28.53 10.12
N ILE A 286 -30.49 -27.42 10.09
CA ILE A 286 -29.04 -27.53 9.89
C ILE A 286 -28.32 -28.27 11.02
N ASN A 287 -28.84 -28.17 12.26
CA ASN A 287 -28.29 -28.85 13.42
C ASN A 287 -29.07 -30.09 13.80
N ASN A 288 -30.21 -30.35 13.14
CA ASN A 288 -31.13 -31.47 13.47
C ASN A 288 -31.54 -32.21 12.20
N HIS A 289 -30.59 -32.91 11.57
CA HIS A 289 -30.82 -33.77 10.42
C HIS A 289 -29.90 -35.00 10.46
N VAL A 290 -30.31 -36.06 9.80
CA VAL A 290 -29.47 -37.24 9.61
C VAL A 290 -28.45 -36.94 8.52
N HIS A 291 -27.16 -37.15 8.83
CA HIS A 291 -26.10 -36.91 7.84
C HIS A 291 -26.13 -37.97 6.74
N ILE A 292 -26.10 -37.48 5.50
CA ILE A 292 -26.05 -38.35 4.31
C ILE A 292 -24.58 -38.66 4.05
N THR A 293 -24.17 -39.88 4.30
CA THR A 293 -22.77 -40.35 4.15
C THR A 293 -22.55 -41.12 2.83
N THR A 294 -23.60 -41.61 2.21
CA THR A 294 -23.53 -42.28 0.90
C THR A 294 -23.63 -41.23 -0.23
N PRO A 295 -22.75 -41.27 -1.25
CA PRO A 295 -22.90 -40.41 -2.41
C PRO A 295 -24.23 -40.71 -3.12
N PRO A 296 -24.91 -39.68 -3.71
CA PRO A 296 -26.12 -39.94 -4.49
C PRO A 296 -25.76 -40.83 -5.68
N GLU A 297 -26.58 -41.87 -5.87
CA GLU A 297 -26.48 -42.77 -7.04
C GLU A 297 -26.58 -41.95 -8.32
N GLY A 298 -25.48 -41.90 -9.11
CA GLY A 298 -25.42 -41.20 -10.39
C GLY A 298 -24.36 -40.07 -10.52
N ALA A 299 -23.54 -39.81 -9.49
CA ALA A 299 -22.42 -38.90 -9.61
C ALA A 299 -21.16 -39.60 -10.17
N GLU A 300 -21.20 -40.00 -11.43
CA GLU A 300 -19.96 -40.33 -12.15
C GLU A 300 -19.15 -39.05 -12.39
N LYS A 301 -17.87 -39.12 -12.05
CA LYS A 301 -16.90 -38.08 -12.23
C LYS A 301 -16.84 -37.68 -13.71
N LYS A 302 -17.15 -36.42 -14.01
CA LYS A 302 -16.68 -35.74 -15.22
C LYS A 302 -15.59 -34.74 -14.89
#